data_c7aad8da34a5591d5140aa3a5ee9a184
#
_entry.id   c7aad8da34a5591d5140aa3a5ee9a184
#
_cell.length_a   1.000
_cell.length_b   1.000
_cell.length_c   1.000
_cell.angle_alpha   90.00
_cell.angle_beta   90.00
_cell.angle_gamma   90.00
#
_symmetry.space_group_name_H-M   'P 1'
#
loop_
_entity.id
_entity.type
_entity.pdbx_description
1 polymer ?
#
loop_
_entity_poly.entity_id
_entity_poly.type
_entity_poly.pdbx_seq_one_letter_code
_entity_poly.pdbx_strand_id
1 'polypeptide(L)'
;MDNLNGHGSIITRGINMVEDRGDCMYVIDPTYKGSTVGQAQLAADSRNTNYAAYYYPWCQISDPDLGRNVWVPPSAVVSGVYSFNDLVQHPWYAPAGLNRGTLDTVIQTERLMTQGDRDNLYIKSVNPIATFPRQGITVWGQKTLQKKQSALDRINVRRLLIDAKRFVAFTVKYLVFENNTVQTRARFIELTDPYFRRVQNQQGLYDYRIIIDESNNTPDVVDRNEMRAQIYLKPAKTAEYIIVDFIVLPTGALFPTDTNE
;
A
#
# COMPACT_ATOMS: atom_id res chain seq x y z
N MET A 1 -7.42 -26.84 19.37
CA MET A 1 -6.75 -25.58 19.80
C MET A 1 -5.31 -25.46 19.29
N ASP A 2 -4.70 -26.53 18.79
CA ASP A 2 -3.27 -26.53 18.38
C ASP A 2 -2.98 -25.88 17.03
N ASN A 3 -3.98 -25.65 16.19
CA ASN A 3 -3.80 -24.97 14.89
C ASN A 3 -3.57 -23.44 14.98
N LEU A 4 -3.93 -22.80 16.08
CA LEU A 4 -3.77 -21.36 16.28
C LEU A 4 -2.30 -20.95 16.45
N ASN A 5 -1.52 -21.78 17.16
CA ASN A 5 -0.09 -21.53 17.38
C ASN A 5 0.74 -21.70 16.10
N GLY A 6 0.39 -22.68 15.27
CA GLY A 6 1.04 -22.89 13.96
C GLY A 6 0.79 -21.74 12.97
N HIS A 7 -0.42 -21.24 12.90
CA HIS A 7 -0.78 -20.12 12.00
C HIS A 7 -0.06 -18.83 12.39
N GLY A 8 0.01 -18.49 13.67
CA GLY A 8 0.77 -17.35 14.16
C GLY A 8 2.26 -17.41 13.82
N SER A 9 2.86 -18.59 13.91
CA SER A 9 4.26 -18.85 13.53
C SER A 9 4.50 -18.67 12.04
N ILE A 10 3.59 -19.16 11.18
CA ILE A 10 3.68 -19.01 9.72
C ILE A 10 3.61 -17.52 9.33
N ILE A 11 2.67 -16.76 9.89
CA ILE A 11 2.56 -15.34 9.64
C ILE A 11 3.83 -14.60 10.04
N THR A 12 4.39 -14.89 11.22
CA THR A 12 5.61 -14.26 11.70
C THR A 12 6.79 -14.54 10.77
N ARG A 13 6.94 -15.78 10.30
CA ARG A 13 7.96 -16.14 9.31
C ARG A 13 7.75 -15.42 7.98
N GLY A 14 6.50 -15.33 7.53
CA GLY A 14 6.14 -14.57 6.32
C GLY A 14 6.51 -13.10 6.43
N ILE A 15 6.21 -12.45 7.57
CA ILE A 15 6.59 -11.06 7.83
C ILE A 15 8.11 -10.89 7.81
N ASN A 16 8.86 -11.72 8.55
CA ASN A 16 10.32 -11.63 8.58
C ASN A 16 10.91 -11.81 7.17
N MET A 17 10.39 -12.76 6.39
CA MET A 17 10.85 -13.00 5.03
C MET A 17 10.66 -11.76 4.13
N VAL A 18 9.49 -11.09 4.18
CA VAL A 18 9.26 -9.92 3.34
C VAL A 18 10.00 -8.68 3.83
N GLU A 19 10.27 -8.56 5.12
CA GLU A 19 11.11 -7.50 5.70
C GLU A 19 12.57 -7.66 5.30
N ASP A 20 13.11 -8.88 5.39
CA ASP A 20 14.49 -9.19 4.98
C ASP A 20 14.68 -8.96 3.48
N ARG A 21 13.74 -9.34 2.66
CA ARG A 21 13.77 -9.13 1.20
C ARG A 21 13.59 -7.65 0.84
N GLY A 22 12.63 -6.97 1.44
CA GLY A 22 12.31 -5.56 1.19
C GLY A 22 11.75 -5.23 -0.20
N ASP A 23 11.42 -6.24 -1.02
CA ASP A 23 10.98 -6.13 -2.42
C ASP A 23 9.54 -6.61 -2.67
N CYS A 24 8.84 -7.05 -1.63
CA CYS A 24 7.47 -7.55 -1.72
C CYS A 24 6.65 -7.18 -0.48
N MET A 25 5.34 -7.42 -0.55
CA MET A 25 4.41 -7.27 0.56
C MET A 25 3.73 -8.59 0.88
N TYR A 26 3.41 -8.78 2.15
CA TYR A 26 2.67 -9.94 2.62
C TYR A 26 1.20 -9.58 2.88
N VAL A 27 0.28 -10.32 2.26
CA VAL A 27 -1.16 -10.22 2.51
C VAL A 27 -1.53 -11.25 3.57
N ILE A 28 -2.05 -10.80 4.70
CA ILE A 28 -2.39 -11.66 5.84
C ILE A 28 -3.89 -11.88 5.88
N ASP A 29 -4.26 -13.14 6.09
CA ASP A 29 -5.61 -13.62 6.19
C ASP A 29 -6.06 -13.79 7.64
N PRO A 30 -7.39 -13.79 7.91
CA PRO A 30 -7.94 -14.25 9.16
C PRO A 30 -7.54 -15.71 9.43
N THR A 31 -7.28 -16.04 10.69
CA THR A 31 -6.77 -17.36 11.11
C THR A 31 -7.64 -18.51 10.60
N TYR A 32 -8.94 -18.32 10.55
CA TYR A 32 -9.92 -19.30 10.04
C TYR A 32 -11.19 -18.59 9.59
N LYS A 33 -11.99 -19.29 8.78
CA LYS A 33 -13.34 -18.87 8.46
C LYS A 33 -14.18 -18.92 9.74
N GLY A 34 -15.01 -17.90 9.99
CA GLY A 34 -15.77 -17.73 11.23
C GLY A 34 -15.10 -16.83 12.27
N SER A 35 -13.91 -16.30 11.97
CA SER A 35 -13.26 -15.33 12.85
C SER A 35 -14.14 -14.11 13.09
N THR A 36 -14.22 -13.68 14.34
CA THR A 36 -14.98 -12.47 14.71
C THR A 36 -14.19 -11.20 14.42
N VAL A 37 -14.88 -10.04 14.34
CA VAL A 37 -14.25 -8.72 14.21
C VAL A 37 -13.19 -8.51 15.29
N GLY A 38 -13.50 -8.83 16.57
CA GLY A 38 -12.56 -8.69 17.68
C GLY A 38 -11.31 -9.58 17.53
N GLN A 39 -11.45 -10.80 17.01
CA GLN A 39 -10.32 -11.70 16.75
C GLN A 39 -9.43 -11.16 15.62
N ALA A 40 -10.02 -10.61 14.56
CA ALA A 40 -9.28 -9.96 13.49
C ALA A 40 -8.49 -8.74 14.00
N GLN A 41 -9.13 -7.92 14.85
CA GLN A 41 -8.48 -6.76 15.49
C GLN A 41 -7.29 -7.17 16.37
N LEU A 42 -7.46 -8.17 17.23
CA LEU A 42 -6.39 -8.69 18.10
C LEU A 42 -5.23 -9.27 17.27
N ALA A 43 -5.55 -9.99 16.20
CA ALA A 43 -4.53 -10.55 15.31
C ALA A 43 -3.72 -9.46 14.59
N ALA A 44 -4.35 -8.38 14.15
CA ALA A 44 -3.67 -7.24 13.57
C ALA A 44 -2.89 -6.44 14.62
N ASP A 45 -3.49 -6.19 15.80
CA ASP A 45 -2.89 -5.39 16.85
C ASP A 45 -1.66 -6.02 17.51
N SER A 46 -1.51 -7.34 17.39
CA SER A 46 -0.32 -8.07 17.88
C SER A 46 0.92 -7.88 16.98
N ARG A 47 0.81 -7.20 15.83
CA ARG A 47 1.88 -7.08 14.82
C ARG A 47 2.18 -5.62 14.53
N ASN A 48 3.42 -5.36 14.10
CA ASN A 48 3.86 -4.01 13.74
C ASN A 48 4.86 -4.11 12.58
N THR A 49 4.38 -3.93 11.36
CA THR A 49 5.20 -3.94 10.15
C THR A 49 4.54 -3.12 9.06
N ASN A 50 5.34 -2.50 8.20
CA ASN A 50 4.85 -1.80 7.01
C ASN A 50 4.97 -2.66 5.73
N TYR A 51 5.43 -3.90 5.84
CA TYR A 51 5.53 -4.84 4.73
C TYR A 51 4.38 -5.83 4.67
N ALA A 52 3.42 -5.73 5.59
CA ALA A 52 2.24 -6.60 5.57
C ALA A 52 0.94 -5.79 5.71
N ALA A 53 -0.12 -6.33 5.14
CA ALA A 53 -1.48 -5.81 5.21
C ALA A 53 -2.44 -6.94 5.59
N TYR A 54 -3.33 -6.66 6.54
CA TYR A 54 -4.33 -7.61 7.03
C TYR A 54 -5.67 -7.30 6.43
N TYR A 55 -6.37 -8.31 5.86
CA TYR A 55 -7.69 -8.18 5.26
C TYR A 55 -8.71 -9.06 5.96
N TYR A 56 -9.97 -8.64 5.96
CA TYR A 56 -11.10 -9.33 6.59
C TYR A 56 -12.41 -8.94 5.89
N PRO A 57 -13.40 -9.85 5.73
CA PRO A 57 -13.48 -11.25 6.13
C PRO A 57 -13.10 -12.21 4.97
N TRP A 58 -13.39 -13.51 5.15
CA TRP A 58 -13.35 -14.50 4.07
C TRP A 58 -14.35 -14.19 2.98
N CYS A 59 -14.02 -14.60 1.76
CA CYS A 59 -14.80 -14.37 0.55
C CYS A 59 -15.28 -15.67 -0.06
N GLN A 60 -16.45 -15.66 -0.69
CA GLN A 60 -16.94 -16.79 -1.45
C GLN A 60 -16.83 -16.49 -2.94
N ILE A 61 -16.27 -17.43 -3.68
CA ILE A 61 -16.14 -17.36 -5.14
C ILE A 61 -16.81 -18.58 -5.78
N SER A 62 -17.14 -18.46 -7.07
CA SER A 62 -17.56 -19.62 -7.86
C SER A 62 -16.31 -20.37 -8.34
N ASP A 63 -16.31 -21.67 -8.11
CA ASP A 63 -15.31 -22.59 -8.67
C ASP A 63 -15.91 -23.28 -9.88
N PRO A 64 -15.48 -22.93 -11.10
CA PRO A 64 -16.05 -23.49 -12.32
C PRO A 64 -15.69 -24.97 -12.50
N ASP A 65 -14.55 -25.42 -11.98
CA ASP A 65 -14.08 -26.80 -12.12
C ASP A 65 -14.89 -27.75 -11.23
N LEU A 66 -15.20 -27.28 -10.02
CA LEU A 66 -16.02 -28.05 -9.06
C LEU A 66 -17.52 -27.82 -9.23
N GLY A 67 -17.95 -26.84 -10.04
CA GLY A 67 -19.35 -26.46 -10.23
C GLY A 67 -20.05 -25.99 -8.95
N ARG A 68 -19.30 -25.48 -7.98
CA ARG A 68 -19.82 -25.05 -6.67
C ARG A 68 -19.13 -23.81 -6.16
N ASN A 69 -19.78 -23.12 -5.21
CA ASN A 69 -19.19 -21.99 -4.52
C ASN A 69 -18.24 -22.45 -3.41
N VAL A 70 -17.06 -21.88 -3.35
CA VAL A 70 -16.02 -22.18 -2.35
C VAL A 70 -15.64 -20.95 -1.57
N TRP A 71 -15.30 -21.15 -0.30
CA TRP A 71 -14.78 -20.07 0.55
C TRP A 71 -13.26 -20.00 0.42
N VAL A 72 -12.77 -18.81 0.13
CA VAL A 72 -11.35 -18.53 0.00
C VAL A 72 -10.91 -17.42 0.96
N PRO A 73 -9.65 -17.44 1.39
CA PRO A 73 -9.11 -16.36 2.22
C PRO A 73 -8.97 -15.07 1.39
N PRO A 74 -8.98 -13.90 2.03
CA PRO A 74 -8.81 -12.60 1.37
C PRO A 74 -7.60 -12.51 0.45
N SER A 75 -6.47 -13.12 0.81
CA SER A 75 -5.24 -13.08 0.00
C SER A 75 -5.43 -13.60 -1.43
N ALA A 76 -6.34 -14.57 -1.61
CA ALA A 76 -6.63 -15.14 -2.92
C ALA A 76 -7.28 -14.12 -3.88
N VAL A 77 -8.08 -13.20 -3.37
CA VAL A 77 -8.81 -12.21 -4.18
C VAL A 77 -8.14 -10.83 -4.19
N VAL A 78 -7.51 -10.42 -3.09
CA VAL A 78 -6.84 -9.13 -2.97
C VAL A 78 -5.62 -9.01 -3.89
N SER A 79 -4.93 -10.11 -4.16
CA SER A 79 -3.84 -10.14 -5.14
C SER A 79 -4.32 -9.71 -6.53
N GLY A 80 -5.53 -10.10 -6.92
CA GLY A 80 -6.18 -9.65 -8.15
C GLY A 80 -6.46 -8.15 -8.15
N VAL A 81 -6.88 -7.58 -7.01
CA VAL A 81 -7.08 -6.12 -6.86
C VAL A 81 -5.76 -5.37 -7.04
N TYR A 82 -4.66 -5.86 -6.49
CA TYR A 82 -3.34 -5.24 -6.69
C TYR A 82 -2.93 -5.26 -8.16
N SER A 83 -3.10 -6.40 -8.82
CA SER A 83 -2.77 -6.55 -10.24
C SER A 83 -3.65 -5.66 -11.12
N PHE A 84 -4.94 -5.58 -10.84
CA PHE A 84 -5.87 -4.70 -11.54
C PHE A 84 -5.50 -3.22 -11.35
N ASN A 85 -5.21 -2.81 -10.11
CA ASN A 85 -4.76 -1.45 -9.82
C ASN A 85 -3.50 -1.08 -10.60
N ASP A 86 -2.54 -2.00 -10.75
CA ASP A 86 -1.30 -1.76 -11.48
C ASP A 86 -1.52 -1.70 -12.99
N LEU A 87 -2.52 -2.43 -13.49
CA LEU A 87 -2.88 -2.43 -14.91
C LEU A 87 -3.59 -1.13 -15.33
N VAL A 88 -4.57 -0.67 -14.53
CA VAL A 88 -5.41 0.49 -14.90
C VAL A 88 -4.80 1.82 -14.47
N GLN A 89 -3.90 1.80 -13.50
CA GLN A 89 -3.23 2.97 -12.95
C GLN A 89 -1.76 2.63 -12.67
N HIS A 90 -1.33 2.74 -11.42
CA HIS A 90 0.06 2.48 -11.01
C HIS A 90 0.12 1.96 -9.57
N PRO A 91 1.24 1.34 -9.16
CA PRO A 91 1.41 0.81 -7.80
C PRO A 91 1.22 1.82 -6.66
N TRP A 92 1.42 3.11 -6.93
CA TRP A 92 1.27 4.20 -5.94
C TRP A 92 -0.17 4.71 -5.76
N TYR A 93 -1.12 4.18 -6.52
CA TYR A 93 -2.53 4.43 -6.26
C TYR A 93 -3.07 3.45 -5.23
N ALA A 94 -4.06 3.90 -4.43
CA ALA A 94 -4.69 3.07 -3.43
C ALA A 94 -5.45 1.89 -4.06
N PRO A 95 -5.11 0.62 -3.74
CA PRO A 95 -5.83 -0.55 -4.22
C PRO A 95 -7.10 -0.78 -3.38
N ALA A 96 -7.95 0.22 -3.31
CA ALA A 96 -9.17 0.24 -2.51
C ALA A 96 -10.20 1.19 -3.11
N GLY A 97 -11.43 1.12 -2.63
CA GLY A 97 -12.54 1.95 -3.08
C GLY A 97 -13.21 1.44 -4.36
N LEU A 98 -14.33 2.05 -4.73
CA LEU A 98 -15.20 1.60 -5.82
C LEU A 98 -14.53 1.57 -7.19
N ASN A 99 -13.54 2.43 -7.42
CA ASN A 99 -12.90 2.54 -8.73
C ASN A 99 -11.85 1.45 -8.98
N ARG A 100 -11.19 0.92 -7.95
CA ARG A 100 -10.03 0.02 -8.08
C ARG A 100 -10.02 -1.15 -7.12
N GLY A 101 -10.88 -1.12 -6.09
CA GLY A 101 -10.94 -2.16 -5.06
C GLY A 101 -12.09 -3.15 -5.24
N THR A 102 -12.85 -3.08 -6.33
CA THR A 102 -14.00 -3.95 -6.57
C THR A 102 -13.56 -5.39 -6.86
N LEU A 103 -14.29 -6.33 -6.31
CA LEU A 103 -14.05 -7.77 -6.37
C LEU A 103 -15.16 -8.46 -7.17
N ASP A 104 -15.08 -8.39 -8.49
CA ASP A 104 -16.14 -8.92 -9.39
C ASP A 104 -16.28 -10.44 -9.34
N THR A 105 -15.24 -11.15 -8.93
CA THR A 105 -15.22 -12.61 -8.78
C THR A 105 -15.83 -13.09 -7.46
N VAL A 106 -16.07 -12.19 -6.51
CA VAL A 106 -16.61 -12.51 -5.18
C VAL A 106 -18.12 -12.42 -5.19
N ILE A 107 -18.78 -13.53 -4.84
CA ILE A 107 -20.24 -13.63 -4.78
C ILE A 107 -20.78 -13.02 -3.48
N GLN A 108 -20.10 -13.31 -2.36
CA GLN A 108 -20.46 -12.77 -1.06
C GLN A 108 -19.28 -12.80 -0.09
N THR A 109 -19.35 -11.93 0.91
CA THR A 109 -18.45 -11.94 2.06
C THR A 109 -19.05 -12.80 3.17
N GLU A 110 -18.22 -13.43 3.97
CA GLU A 110 -18.64 -14.25 5.11
C GLU A 110 -19.50 -13.47 6.12
N ARG A 111 -19.26 -12.17 6.22
CA ARG A 111 -19.99 -11.28 7.12
C ARG A 111 -20.34 -9.97 6.42
N LEU A 112 -21.59 -9.59 6.50
CA LEU A 112 -22.03 -8.25 6.14
C LEU A 112 -21.63 -7.30 7.29
N MET A 113 -20.82 -6.31 6.99
CA MET A 113 -20.32 -5.36 7.98
C MET A 113 -21.11 -4.07 7.95
N THR A 114 -21.46 -3.57 9.13
CA THR A 114 -21.99 -2.23 9.31
C THR A 114 -20.87 -1.19 9.13
N GLN A 115 -21.22 0.09 9.01
CA GLN A 115 -20.23 1.16 8.97
C GLN A 115 -19.36 1.15 10.23
N GLY A 116 -19.97 1.00 11.42
CA GLY A 116 -19.23 0.93 12.68
C GLY A 116 -18.25 -0.24 12.75
N ASP A 117 -18.61 -1.42 12.20
CA ASP A 117 -17.67 -2.55 12.13
C ASP A 117 -16.47 -2.23 11.24
N ARG A 118 -16.68 -1.59 10.09
CA ARG A 118 -15.60 -1.19 9.17
C ARG A 118 -14.67 -0.16 9.81
N ASP A 119 -15.23 0.86 10.46
CA ASP A 119 -14.47 1.91 11.14
C ASP A 119 -13.63 1.32 12.28
N ASN A 120 -14.21 0.44 13.10
CA ASN A 120 -13.52 -0.25 14.19
C ASN A 120 -12.38 -1.13 13.67
N LEU A 121 -12.57 -1.86 12.57
CA LEU A 121 -11.53 -2.65 11.93
C LEU A 121 -10.40 -1.74 11.41
N TYR A 122 -10.77 -0.66 10.74
CA TYR A 122 -9.81 0.25 10.12
C TYR A 122 -8.95 1.00 11.14
N ILE A 123 -9.50 1.35 12.32
CA ILE A 123 -8.73 1.91 13.44
C ILE A 123 -7.59 0.97 13.85
N LYS A 124 -7.84 -0.34 13.85
CA LYS A 124 -6.87 -1.39 14.21
C LYS A 124 -6.03 -1.89 13.02
N SER A 125 -5.97 -1.15 11.93
CA SER A 125 -5.20 -1.49 10.72
C SER A 125 -5.61 -2.80 10.04
N VAL A 126 -6.88 -3.18 10.18
CA VAL A 126 -7.50 -4.24 9.40
C VAL A 126 -8.23 -3.60 8.22
N ASN A 127 -7.95 -4.07 7.01
CA ASN A 127 -8.57 -3.58 5.79
C ASN A 127 -9.86 -4.36 5.53
N PRO A 128 -11.05 -3.75 5.67
CA PRO A 128 -12.31 -4.44 5.48
C PRO A 128 -12.61 -4.68 3.99
N ILE A 129 -13.19 -5.84 3.69
CA ILE A 129 -13.82 -6.13 2.40
C ILE A 129 -15.33 -6.00 2.64
N ALA A 130 -15.93 -4.96 2.09
CA ALA A 130 -17.30 -4.57 2.38
C ALA A 130 -18.21 -4.77 1.18
N THR A 131 -19.46 -5.12 1.45
CA THR A 131 -20.54 -5.20 0.44
C THR A 131 -21.33 -3.90 0.47
N PHE A 132 -21.39 -3.21 -0.66
CA PHE A 132 -22.19 -2.01 -0.84
C PHE A 132 -23.41 -2.31 -1.73
N PRO A 133 -24.62 -1.95 -1.31
CA PRO A 133 -25.82 -2.12 -2.12
C PRO A 133 -25.66 -1.44 -3.48
N ARG A 134 -25.93 -2.18 -4.56
CA ARG A 134 -25.81 -1.73 -5.95
C ARG A 134 -24.40 -1.42 -6.47
N GLN A 135 -23.37 -1.50 -5.63
CA GLN A 135 -21.99 -1.19 -5.99
C GLN A 135 -21.06 -2.40 -5.87
N GLY A 136 -21.58 -3.51 -5.33
CA GLY A 136 -20.82 -4.76 -5.23
C GLY A 136 -19.94 -4.88 -3.99
N ILE A 137 -19.01 -5.80 -4.06
CA ILE A 137 -18.08 -6.13 -2.98
C ILE A 137 -16.75 -5.45 -3.28
N THR A 138 -16.21 -4.74 -2.31
CA THR A 138 -15.06 -3.84 -2.52
C THR A 138 -14.12 -3.89 -1.33
N VAL A 139 -12.83 -3.86 -1.59
CA VAL A 139 -11.80 -3.57 -0.59
C VAL A 139 -11.96 -2.12 -0.13
N TRP A 140 -12.19 -1.92 1.17
CA TRP A 140 -12.49 -0.59 1.74
C TRP A 140 -11.44 -0.14 2.75
N GLY A 141 -10.17 -0.42 2.48
CA GLY A 141 -9.05 -0.03 3.33
C GLY A 141 -7.71 -0.26 2.66
N GLN A 142 -6.71 0.52 3.06
CA GLN A 142 -5.35 0.45 2.51
C GLN A 142 -4.26 0.67 3.57
N LYS A 143 -4.48 0.24 4.80
CA LYS A 143 -3.49 0.34 5.87
C LYS A 143 -2.53 -0.85 5.86
N THR A 144 -1.25 -0.57 6.14
CA THR A 144 -0.29 -1.57 6.57
C THR A 144 -0.47 -1.84 8.07
N LEU A 145 0.20 -2.85 8.60
CA LEU A 145 0.18 -3.14 10.05
C LEU A 145 1.12 -2.24 10.86
N GLN A 146 1.63 -1.16 10.27
CA GLN A 146 2.48 -0.23 11.00
C GLN A 146 1.66 0.56 12.03
N LYS A 147 2.13 0.54 13.29
CA LYS A 147 1.47 1.26 14.39
C LYS A 147 1.87 2.74 14.45
N LYS A 148 3.15 3.01 14.15
CA LYS A 148 3.64 4.39 14.12
C LYS A 148 3.05 5.12 12.92
N GLN A 149 2.40 6.25 13.15
CA GLN A 149 1.89 7.09 12.09
C GLN A 149 3.04 7.64 11.23
N SER A 150 3.06 7.26 9.97
CA SER A 150 4.00 7.76 8.96
C SER A 150 3.41 7.53 7.57
N ALA A 151 4.08 8.02 6.52
CA ALA A 151 3.65 7.76 5.15
C ALA A 151 3.61 6.25 4.81
N LEU A 152 4.40 5.43 5.51
CA LEU A 152 4.50 3.98 5.30
C LEU A 152 3.37 3.16 5.96
N ASP A 153 2.49 3.81 6.71
CA ASP A 153 1.29 3.18 7.25
C ASP A 153 0.20 2.95 6.18
N ARG A 154 0.49 3.34 4.92
CA ARG A 154 -0.38 3.13 3.76
C ARG A 154 0.24 2.21 2.72
N ILE A 155 -0.59 1.31 2.19
CA ILE A 155 -0.18 0.30 1.21
C ILE A 155 0.33 0.95 -0.08
N ASN A 156 -0.33 1.97 -0.59
CA ASN A 156 0.07 2.66 -1.81
C ASN A 156 1.48 3.23 -1.71
N VAL A 157 1.84 3.86 -0.58
CA VAL A 157 3.18 4.42 -0.36
C VAL A 157 4.22 3.30 -0.22
N ARG A 158 3.90 2.21 0.51
CA ARG A 158 4.81 1.06 0.60
C ARG A 158 5.07 0.46 -0.77
N ARG A 159 4.04 0.29 -1.59
CA ARG A 159 4.15 -0.25 -2.96
C ARG A 159 4.95 0.69 -3.86
N LEU A 160 4.74 2.00 -3.77
CA LEU A 160 5.59 3.00 -4.43
C LEU A 160 7.08 2.80 -4.11
N LEU A 161 7.41 2.63 -2.82
CA LEU A 161 8.81 2.45 -2.41
C LEU A 161 9.41 1.12 -2.90
N ILE A 162 8.61 0.06 -2.95
CA ILE A 162 9.05 -1.23 -3.50
C ILE A 162 9.36 -1.08 -4.99
N ASP A 163 8.48 -0.41 -5.74
CA ASP A 163 8.67 -0.17 -7.17
C ASP A 163 9.89 0.73 -7.44
N ALA A 164 10.02 1.84 -6.70
CA ALA A 164 11.17 2.74 -6.79
C ALA A 164 12.49 2.02 -6.47
N LYS A 165 12.54 1.21 -5.41
CA LYS A 165 13.72 0.41 -5.06
C LYS A 165 14.08 -0.57 -6.17
N ARG A 166 13.09 -1.25 -6.75
CA ARG A 166 13.29 -2.20 -7.87
C ARG A 166 13.87 -1.48 -9.08
N PHE A 167 13.32 -0.33 -9.44
CA PHE A 167 13.80 0.48 -10.55
C PHE A 167 15.24 0.94 -10.34
N VAL A 168 15.55 1.53 -9.17
CA VAL A 168 16.89 1.99 -8.84
C VAL A 168 17.88 0.82 -8.82
N ALA A 169 17.52 -0.31 -8.19
CA ALA A 169 18.37 -1.49 -8.14
C ALA A 169 18.68 -2.07 -9.54
N PHE A 170 17.73 -2.00 -10.46
CA PHE A 170 17.96 -2.38 -11.85
C PHE A 170 18.92 -1.41 -12.56
N THR A 171 18.69 -0.10 -12.38
CA THR A 171 19.49 0.97 -13.01
C THR A 171 20.94 0.96 -12.52
N VAL A 172 21.14 0.77 -11.23
CA VAL A 172 22.48 0.78 -10.61
C VAL A 172 23.39 -0.34 -11.17
N LYS A 173 22.81 -1.47 -11.62
CA LYS A 173 23.59 -2.56 -12.21
C LYS A 173 24.44 -2.13 -13.40
N TYR A 174 24.02 -1.14 -14.15
CA TYR A 174 24.78 -0.59 -15.28
C TYR A 174 25.92 0.35 -14.87
N LEU A 175 25.97 0.73 -13.59
CA LEU A 175 27.01 1.61 -13.05
C LEU A 175 28.00 0.86 -12.13
N VAL A 176 27.76 -0.42 -11.87
CA VAL A 176 28.68 -1.26 -11.10
C VAL A 176 29.95 -1.48 -11.95
N PHE A 177 31.12 -1.35 -11.32
CA PHE A 177 32.46 -1.35 -11.92
C PHE A 177 32.84 -0.10 -12.73
N GLU A 178 31.97 0.91 -12.82
CA GLU A 178 32.35 2.21 -13.36
C GLU A 178 33.15 3.01 -12.33
N ASN A 179 34.07 3.86 -12.80
CA ASN A 179 34.85 4.73 -11.92
C ASN A 179 33.96 5.74 -11.19
N ASN A 180 34.20 5.94 -9.89
CA ASN A 180 33.46 6.94 -9.11
C ASN A 180 33.92 8.37 -9.46
N THR A 181 33.47 8.87 -10.57
CA THR A 181 33.75 10.22 -11.09
C THR A 181 32.49 11.10 -11.07
N VAL A 182 32.69 12.42 -11.22
CA VAL A 182 31.57 13.36 -11.35
C VAL A 182 30.64 12.97 -12.52
N GLN A 183 31.21 12.49 -13.63
CA GLN A 183 30.46 12.06 -14.80
C GLN A 183 29.59 10.83 -14.50
N THR A 184 30.13 9.84 -13.79
CA THR A 184 29.36 8.64 -13.41
C THR A 184 28.22 8.99 -12.44
N ARG A 185 28.46 9.92 -11.51
CA ARG A 185 27.40 10.42 -10.62
C ARG A 185 26.32 11.19 -11.38
N ALA A 186 26.70 12.04 -12.33
CA ALA A 186 25.75 12.72 -13.21
C ALA A 186 24.90 11.72 -14.02
N ARG A 187 25.55 10.67 -14.57
CA ARG A 187 24.85 9.60 -15.29
C ARG A 187 23.84 8.86 -14.43
N PHE A 188 24.12 8.64 -13.14
CA PHE A 188 23.13 8.08 -12.20
C PHE A 188 21.88 8.95 -12.14
N ILE A 189 22.03 10.28 -12.01
CA ILE A 189 20.90 11.22 -11.99
C ILE A 189 20.14 11.16 -13.32
N GLU A 190 20.82 11.21 -14.45
CA GLU A 190 20.22 11.15 -15.78
C GLU A 190 19.38 9.88 -16.00
N LEU A 191 19.79 8.75 -15.43
CA LEU A 191 19.06 7.48 -15.54
C LEU A 191 17.89 7.38 -14.55
N THR A 192 17.97 8.03 -13.39
CA THR A 192 16.97 7.88 -12.31
C THR A 192 15.95 9.00 -12.28
N ASP A 193 16.32 10.25 -12.61
CA ASP A 193 15.43 11.42 -12.57
C ASP A 193 14.17 11.26 -13.46
N PRO A 194 14.24 10.74 -14.68
CA PRO A 194 13.05 10.57 -15.54
C PRO A 194 11.98 9.67 -14.91
N TYR A 195 12.38 8.64 -14.13
CA TYR A 195 11.45 7.78 -13.42
C TYR A 195 10.72 8.56 -12.31
N PHE A 196 11.46 9.27 -11.44
CA PHE A 196 10.83 10.01 -10.35
C PHE A 196 9.98 11.18 -10.83
N ARG A 197 10.39 11.84 -11.91
CA ARG A 197 9.60 12.88 -12.58
C ARG A 197 8.29 12.32 -13.15
N ARG A 198 8.34 11.12 -13.74
CA ARG A 198 7.11 10.43 -14.20
C ARG A 198 6.19 10.12 -13.01
N VAL A 199 6.72 9.56 -11.92
CA VAL A 199 5.93 9.27 -10.70
C VAL A 199 5.30 10.53 -10.13
N GLN A 200 6.02 11.66 -10.11
CA GLN A 200 5.52 12.95 -9.68
C GLN A 200 4.38 13.44 -10.59
N ASN A 201 4.58 13.44 -11.90
CA ASN A 201 3.57 13.85 -12.88
C ASN A 201 2.31 12.99 -12.81
N GLN A 202 2.44 11.72 -12.42
CA GLN A 202 1.35 10.77 -12.23
C GLN A 202 0.85 10.72 -10.77
N GLN A 203 1.05 11.80 -10.01
CA GLN A 203 0.49 12.00 -8.67
C GLN A 203 0.95 10.96 -7.61
N GLY A 204 2.08 10.30 -7.82
CA GLY A 204 2.67 9.39 -6.82
C GLY A 204 3.51 10.11 -5.78
N LEU A 205 4.09 11.25 -6.15
CA LEU A 205 4.93 12.09 -5.30
C LEU A 205 4.50 13.54 -5.38
N TYR A 206 4.52 14.24 -4.25
CA TYR A 206 4.47 15.70 -4.25
C TYR A 206 5.79 16.30 -4.70
N ASP A 207 6.91 15.68 -4.25
CA ASP A 207 8.25 16.17 -4.52
C ASP A 207 9.27 15.06 -4.30
N TYR A 208 10.44 15.17 -4.93
CA TYR A 208 11.58 14.29 -4.71
C TYR A 208 12.90 15.04 -4.88
N ARG A 209 13.96 14.52 -4.30
CA ARG A 209 15.32 15.04 -4.47
C ARG A 209 16.33 13.90 -4.48
N ILE A 210 17.22 13.93 -5.47
CA ILE A 210 18.34 13.00 -5.59
C ILE A 210 19.61 13.76 -5.25
N ILE A 211 20.39 13.24 -4.31
CA ILE A 211 21.69 13.76 -3.91
C ILE A 211 22.73 12.68 -4.16
N ILE A 212 23.68 12.98 -5.02
CA ILE A 212 24.85 12.15 -5.31
C ILE A 212 25.99 13.07 -5.72
N ASP A 213 26.56 13.74 -4.74
CA ASP A 213 27.58 14.75 -4.88
C ASP A 213 28.76 14.49 -3.92
N GLU A 214 29.64 15.45 -3.74
CA GLU A 214 30.80 15.34 -2.87
C GLU A 214 30.41 15.30 -1.39
N SER A 215 29.21 15.77 -1.01
CA SER A 215 28.77 15.75 0.39
C SER A 215 28.52 14.33 0.90
N ASN A 216 28.09 13.42 0.03
CA ASN A 216 27.84 12.01 0.34
C ASN A 216 28.83 11.03 -0.30
N ASN A 217 29.75 11.53 -1.15
CA ASN A 217 30.86 10.77 -1.73
C ASN A 217 32.19 11.45 -1.37
N THR A 218 32.52 11.43 -0.08
CA THR A 218 33.78 11.91 0.45
C THR A 218 34.96 11.05 -0.03
N PRO A 219 36.24 11.53 0.05
CA PRO A 219 37.38 10.69 -0.29
C PRO A 219 37.40 9.34 0.40
N ASP A 220 37.01 9.26 1.68
CA ASP A 220 36.90 7.98 2.42
C ASP A 220 35.89 7.01 1.84
N VAL A 221 34.80 7.50 1.25
CA VAL A 221 33.80 6.67 0.58
C VAL A 221 34.31 6.15 -0.75
N VAL A 222 35.03 7.03 -1.49
CA VAL A 222 35.66 6.66 -2.76
C VAL A 222 36.79 5.64 -2.54
N ASP A 223 37.61 5.82 -1.50
CA ASP A 223 38.71 4.92 -1.14
C ASP A 223 38.20 3.52 -0.73
N ARG A 224 36.97 3.41 -0.25
CA ARG A 224 36.30 2.12 -0.01
C ARG A 224 35.64 1.51 -1.25
N ASN A 225 35.85 2.09 -2.42
CA ASN A 225 35.19 1.69 -3.67
C ASN A 225 33.65 1.76 -3.59
N GLU A 226 33.11 2.69 -2.81
CA GLU A 226 31.68 2.90 -2.66
C GLU A 226 31.23 4.14 -3.44
N MET A 227 30.01 4.10 -3.98
CA MET A 227 29.30 5.28 -4.48
C MET A 227 27.94 5.37 -3.75
N ARG A 228 27.68 6.52 -3.11
CA ARG A 228 26.50 6.74 -2.28
C ARG A 228 25.55 7.74 -2.90
N ALA A 229 24.31 7.32 -3.10
CA ALA A 229 23.19 8.17 -3.50
C ALA A 229 22.15 8.23 -2.40
N GLN A 230 21.55 9.40 -2.21
CA GLN A 230 20.40 9.61 -1.32
C GLN A 230 19.22 10.10 -2.14
N ILE A 231 18.08 9.43 -1.99
CA ILE A 231 16.84 9.78 -2.69
C ILE A 231 15.80 10.12 -1.63
N TYR A 232 15.42 11.39 -1.57
CA TYR A 232 14.38 11.91 -0.68
C TYR A 232 13.05 11.92 -1.43
N LEU A 233 12.02 11.36 -0.83
CA LEU A 233 10.68 11.25 -1.43
C LEU A 233 9.63 11.86 -0.50
N LYS A 234 8.74 12.66 -1.08
CA LYS A 234 7.51 13.15 -0.43
C LYS A 234 6.31 12.48 -1.10
N PRO A 235 5.86 11.31 -0.62
CA PRO A 235 4.77 10.60 -1.25
C PRO A 235 3.45 11.36 -1.15
N ALA A 236 2.64 11.26 -2.20
CA ALA A 236 1.30 11.82 -2.21
C ALA A 236 0.39 11.05 -1.23
N LYS A 237 -0.46 11.80 -0.53
CA LYS A 237 -1.45 11.23 0.40
C LYS A 237 -2.79 11.03 -0.29
N THR A 238 -3.42 9.91 -0.01
CA THR A 238 -4.77 9.60 -0.48
C THR A 238 -5.80 10.19 0.46
N ALA A 239 -6.85 10.82 -0.07
CA ALA A 239 -8.00 11.24 0.73
C ALA A 239 -8.82 10.00 1.11
N GLU A 240 -8.92 9.71 2.40
CA GLU A 240 -9.70 8.58 2.94
C GLU A 240 -11.01 9.06 3.57
N TYR A 241 -11.06 10.32 3.99
CA TYR A 241 -12.24 10.99 4.55
C TYR A 241 -12.51 12.25 3.77
N ILE A 242 -13.75 12.42 3.32
CA ILE A 242 -14.22 13.63 2.65
C ILE A 242 -15.31 14.21 3.54
N ILE A 243 -15.04 15.39 4.09
CA ILE A 243 -15.99 16.15 4.92
C ILE A 243 -16.60 17.22 4.01
N VAL A 244 -17.92 17.25 3.94
CA VAL A 244 -18.67 18.22 3.15
C VAL A 244 -19.64 18.95 4.08
N ASP A 245 -19.45 20.25 4.21
CA ASP A 245 -20.33 21.12 4.99
C ASP A 245 -21.36 21.78 4.06
N PHE A 246 -22.63 21.55 4.34
CA PHE A 246 -23.73 22.23 3.66
C PHE A 246 -24.17 23.44 4.47
N ILE A 247 -23.93 24.63 3.92
CA ILE A 247 -24.34 25.89 4.54
C ILE A 247 -25.59 26.39 3.82
N VAL A 248 -26.72 26.40 4.51
CA VAL A 248 -27.96 26.96 3.99
C VAL A 248 -28.01 28.44 4.30
N LEU A 249 -28.00 29.27 3.27
CA LEU A 249 -28.12 30.73 3.40
C LEU A 249 -29.58 31.16 3.29
N PRO A 250 -30.02 32.21 4.01
CA PRO A 250 -31.34 32.82 3.82
C PRO A 250 -31.51 33.41 2.43
N THR A 251 -32.76 33.48 1.95
CA THR A 251 -33.08 34.10 0.66
C THR A 251 -32.62 35.54 0.66
N GLY A 252 -31.71 35.91 -0.25
CA GLY A 252 -31.14 37.25 -0.35
C GLY A 252 -29.77 37.43 0.33
N ALA A 253 -29.23 36.40 1.03
CA ALA A 253 -27.85 36.46 1.50
C ALA A 253 -26.87 36.34 0.34
N LEU A 254 -25.82 37.14 0.37
CA LEU A 254 -24.70 37.00 -0.58
C LEU A 254 -23.84 35.80 -0.21
N PHE A 255 -23.34 35.09 -1.21
CA PHE A 255 -22.32 34.05 -0.97
C PHE A 255 -21.05 34.69 -0.39
N PRO A 256 -20.38 34.05 0.57
CA PRO A 256 -19.07 34.51 1.01
C PRO A 256 -18.16 34.64 -0.21
N THR A 257 -17.69 35.84 -0.48
CA THR A 257 -16.67 36.06 -1.52
C THR A 257 -15.35 35.49 -0.98
N ASP A 258 -14.71 34.63 -1.75
CA ASP A 258 -13.35 34.18 -1.45
C ASP A 258 -12.42 35.37 -1.40
N THR A 259 -12.20 35.94 -0.23
CA THR A 259 -11.07 36.82 0.02
C THR A 259 -9.87 35.95 0.24
N ASN A 260 -9.27 35.48 -0.86
CA ASN A 260 -7.88 35.03 -0.83
C ASN A 260 -7.00 36.28 -0.72
N GLU A 261 -6.58 36.61 0.47
CA GLU A 261 -5.33 37.34 0.77
C GLU A 261 -4.42 36.45 1.60
#